data_566fec72da50ef4430b17fc6ae36208b
#
_entry.id   566fec72da50ef4430b17fc6ae36208b
#
_cell.length_a   1.000
_cell.length_b   1.000
_cell.length_c   1.000
_cell.angle_alpha   90.00
_cell.angle_beta   90.00
_cell.angle_gamma   90.00
#
_symmetry.space_group_name_H-M   'P 1'
#
loop_
_entity.id
_entity.type
_entity.pdbx_description
1 polymer ?
#
loop_
_entity_poly.entity_id
_entity_poly.type
_entity_poly.pdbx_seq_one_letter_code
_entity_poly.pdbx_strand_id
1 'polypeptide(L)'
;ILFSINPAFDMLPASEDIETMFAEQYDTALKGIDAERAHLYQVCEQNDVGITVMKGFAGGRLFDEKRSPFGVSLTPIQCIHYALTRPAVCSIMCGYDTKEQVEAAVAYETASEEEKDYASVIANAPFHSYRGECTYCGHCKPCVANLDIAMINKFYDLATMQPEVPATVQSHYELLEKTASACIDCHACESRCPFGVKIAERMKKTVELFGAKRAANPV
;
A
#
# COMPACT_ATOMS: atom_id res chain seq x y z
N ILE A 1 -9.51 -10.82 9.83
CA ILE A 1 -10.39 -11.25 8.72
C ILE A 1 -9.56 -11.84 7.58
N LEU A 2 -10.19 -12.55 6.65
CA LEU A 2 -9.58 -13.06 5.41
C LEU A 2 -10.14 -12.26 4.23
N PHE A 3 -9.27 -11.62 3.42
CA PHE A 3 -9.70 -10.78 2.33
C PHE A 3 -8.77 -10.86 1.11
N SER A 4 -9.34 -10.64 -0.09
CA SER A 4 -8.59 -10.71 -1.36
C SER A 4 -7.92 -9.38 -1.65
N ILE A 5 -6.58 -9.35 -1.62
CA ILE A 5 -5.79 -8.15 -1.83
C ILE A 5 -4.67 -8.41 -2.84
N ASN A 6 -4.63 -7.62 -3.88
CA ASN A 6 -3.52 -7.49 -4.83
C ASN A 6 -3.71 -6.18 -5.63
N PRO A 7 -2.70 -5.70 -6.37
CA PRO A 7 -2.80 -4.40 -7.03
C PRO A 7 -3.91 -4.31 -8.10
N ALA A 8 -4.34 -5.43 -8.66
CA ALA A 8 -5.45 -5.44 -9.62
C ALA A 8 -6.80 -5.35 -8.93
N PHE A 9 -6.99 -6.15 -7.87
CA PHE A 9 -8.26 -6.18 -7.13
C PHE A 9 -8.50 -4.89 -6.34
N ASP A 10 -7.44 -4.25 -5.86
CA ASP A 10 -7.58 -2.98 -5.13
C ASP A 10 -8.15 -1.84 -5.98
N MET A 11 -8.09 -1.94 -7.31
CA MET A 11 -8.75 -0.99 -8.22
C MET A 11 -10.25 -1.28 -8.47
N LEU A 12 -10.77 -2.40 -8.02
CA LEU A 12 -12.12 -2.86 -8.32
C LEU A 12 -13.03 -2.74 -7.10
N PRO A 13 -14.34 -2.45 -7.29
CA PRO A 13 -15.31 -2.46 -6.21
C PRO A 13 -15.27 -3.76 -5.41
N ALA A 14 -15.36 -3.67 -4.09
CA ALA A 14 -15.30 -4.82 -3.20
C ALA A 14 -16.51 -5.76 -3.33
N SER A 15 -17.60 -5.24 -3.87
CA SER A 15 -18.86 -5.95 -4.14
C SER A 15 -18.83 -6.83 -5.39
N GLU A 16 -17.83 -6.69 -6.27
CA GLU A 16 -17.74 -7.51 -7.46
C GLU A 16 -17.36 -8.96 -7.16
N ASP A 17 -18.02 -9.88 -7.85
CA ASP A 17 -17.69 -11.31 -7.76
C ASP A 17 -16.30 -11.55 -8.37
N ILE A 18 -15.44 -12.17 -7.58
CA ILE A 18 -14.05 -12.50 -7.99
C ILE A 18 -14.03 -13.37 -9.25
N GLU A 19 -15.04 -14.21 -9.49
CA GLU A 19 -15.09 -15.05 -10.68
C GLU A 19 -15.39 -14.23 -11.94
N THR A 20 -16.22 -13.20 -11.85
CA THR A 20 -16.45 -12.27 -12.97
C THR A 20 -15.20 -11.44 -13.28
N MET A 21 -14.43 -11.07 -12.24
CA MET A 21 -13.14 -10.37 -12.41
C MET A 21 -12.11 -11.16 -13.24
N PHE A 22 -12.18 -12.50 -13.28
CA PHE A 22 -11.30 -13.33 -14.07
C PHE A 22 -11.73 -13.43 -15.55
N ALA A 23 -12.98 -13.13 -15.87
CA ALA A 23 -13.56 -13.26 -17.19
C ALA A 23 -13.53 -11.98 -18.02
N GLU A 24 -13.56 -10.81 -17.38
CA GLU A 24 -13.68 -9.52 -18.04
C GLU A 24 -12.34 -8.81 -18.24
N GLN A 25 -12.29 -7.94 -19.25
CA GLN A 25 -11.20 -6.98 -19.40
C GLN A 25 -11.35 -5.88 -18.36
N TYR A 26 -10.26 -5.51 -17.70
CA TYR A 26 -10.24 -4.38 -16.78
C TYR A 26 -10.57 -3.08 -17.52
N ASP A 27 -11.40 -2.24 -16.90
CA ASP A 27 -11.66 -0.89 -17.40
C ASP A 27 -10.37 -0.06 -17.28
N THR A 28 -9.95 0.53 -18.39
CA THR A 28 -8.76 1.39 -18.46
C THR A 28 -8.92 2.72 -17.69
N ALA A 29 -10.14 3.05 -17.27
CA ALA A 29 -10.43 4.24 -16.46
C ALA A 29 -10.16 4.06 -14.96
N LEU A 30 -9.97 2.82 -14.47
CA LEU A 30 -9.73 2.55 -13.05
C LEU A 30 -8.41 3.17 -12.57
N LYS A 31 -8.44 3.76 -11.39
CA LYS A 31 -7.29 4.41 -10.77
C LYS A 31 -7.28 4.17 -9.26
N GLY A 32 -6.07 3.90 -8.74
CA GLY A 32 -5.83 3.81 -7.31
C GLY A 32 -6.62 2.69 -6.64
N ILE A 33 -6.82 2.82 -5.33
CA ILE A 33 -7.59 1.87 -4.54
C ILE A 33 -9.06 2.29 -4.57
N ASP A 34 -9.95 1.33 -4.82
CA ASP A 34 -11.39 1.55 -4.76
C ASP A 34 -11.82 2.03 -3.35
N ALA A 35 -12.81 2.93 -3.30
CA ALA A 35 -13.22 3.59 -2.06
C ALA A 35 -13.79 2.62 -1.02
N GLU A 36 -14.52 1.57 -1.43
CA GLU A 36 -15.06 0.56 -0.52
C GLU A 36 -13.95 -0.29 0.09
N ARG A 37 -12.92 -0.63 -0.70
CA ARG A 37 -11.73 -1.36 -0.24
C ARG A 37 -10.89 -0.53 0.72
N ALA A 38 -10.67 0.74 0.38
CA ALA A 38 -9.99 1.67 1.25
C ALA A 38 -10.74 1.84 2.58
N HIS A 39 -12.08 1.91 2.54
CA HIS A 39 -12.90 1.95 3.75
C HIS A 39 -12.78 0.68 4.60
N LEU A 40 -12.72 -0.51 3.99
CA LEU A 40 -12.48 -1.76 4.72
C LEU A 40 -11.15 -1.73 5.46
N TYR A 41 -10.08 -1.28 4.81
CA TYR A 41 -8.77 -1.12 5.46
C TYR A 41 -8.84 -0.19 6.66
N GLN A 42 -9.54 0.93 6.52
CA GLN A 42 -9.75 1.88 7.61
C GLN A 42 -10.51 1.25 8.78
N VAL A 43 -11.62 0.56 8.51
CA VAL A 43 -12.43 -0.10 9.57
C VAL A 43 -11.61 -1.16 10.31
N CYS A 44 -10.81 -1.95 9.59
CA CYS A 44 -9.93 -2.93 10.21
C CYS A 44 -8.89 -2.27 11.12
N GLU A 45 -8.20 -1.24 10.62
CA GLU A 45 -7.19 -0.51 11.41
C GLU A 45 -7.81 0.16 12.64
N GLN A 46 -9.00 0.78 12.52
CA GLN A 46 -9.70 1.43 13.62
C GLN A 46 -10.08 0.49 14.77
N ASN A 47 -10.33 -0.77 14.44
CA ASN A 47 -10.83 -1.77 15.39
C ASN A 47 -9.78 -2.80 15.78
N ASP A 48 -8.50 -2.56 15.47
CA ASP A 48 -7.40 -3.51 15.69
C ASP A 48 -7.66 -4.90 15.10
N VAL A 49 -8.33 -4.95 13.94
CA VAL A 49 -8.65 -6.19 13.24
C VAL A 49 -7.59 -6.46 12.17
N GLY A 50 -6.77 -7.48 12.39
CA GLY A 50 -5.78 -7.93 11.41
C GLY A 50 -6.41 -8.57 10.16
N ILE A 51 -5.83 -8.28 8.98
CA ILE A 51 -6.20 -8.88 7.70
C ILE A 51 -5.17 -9.94 7.33
N THR A 52 -5.66 -11.15 7.07
CA THR A 52 -4.92 -12.19 6.34
C THR A 52 -5.32 -12.11 4.87
N VAL A 53 -4.34 -11.93 3.99
CA VAL A 53 -4.58 -11.77 2.55
C VAL A 53 -4.74 -13.12 1.87
N MET A 54 -5.73 -13.24 1.00
CA MET A 54 -5.83 -14.29 -0.01
C MET A 54 -5.83 -13.71 -1.42
N LYS A 55 -5.66 -14.56 -2.43
CA LYS A 55 -5.64 -14.14 -3.86
C LYS A 55 -4.54 -13.12 -4.20
N GLY A 56 -3.46 -13.06 -3.42
CA GLY A 56 -2.36 -12.11 -3.64
C GLY A 56 -1.77 -12.11 -5.05
N PHE A 57 -1.91 -13.21 -5.78
CA PHE A 57 -1.41 -13.39 -7.14
C PHE A 57 -2.50 -13.26 -8.22
N ALA A 58 -3.72 -12.87 -7.85
CA ALA A 58 -4.88 -12.79 -8.78
C ALA A 58 -5.06 -14.06 -9.61
N GLY A 59 -4.94 -15.25 -8.99
CA GLY A 59 -5.00 -16.54 -9.70
C GLY A 59 -3.87 -16.73 -10.72
N GLY A 60 -2.70 -16.12 -10.49
CA GLY A 60 -1.54 -16.18 -11.38
C GLY A 60 -1.60 -15.21 -12.56
N ARG A 61 -2.65 -14.38 -12.68
CA ARG A 61 -2.77 -13.40 -13.80
C ARG A 61 -1.68 -12.34 -13.75
N LEU A 62 -1.26 -11.94 -12.56
CA LEU A 62 -0.22 -10.92 -12.37
C LEU A 62 1.16 -11.38 -12.85
N PHE A 63 1.38 -12.69 -13.05
CA PHE A 63 2.64 -13.24 -13.56
C PHE A 63 2.72 -13.31 -15.09
N ASP A 64 1.64 -12.99 -15.76
CA ASP A 64 1.52 -13.05 -17.23
C ASP A 64 1.21 -11.66 -17.79
N GLU A 65 2.14 -11.13 -18.60
CA GLU A 65 2.03 -9.79 -19.20
C GLU A 65 0.72 -9.58 -19.99
N LYS A 66 0.25 -10.63 -20.69
CA LYS A 66 -0.97 -10.56 -21.51
C LYS A 66 -2.25 -10.61 -20.69
N ARG A 67 -2.19 -11.20 -19.49
CA ARG A 67 -3.34 -11.39 -18.59
C ARG A 67 -3.37 -10.37 -17.47
N SER A 68 -2.23 -9.74 -17.18
CA SER A 68 -2.12 -8.67 -16.20
C SER A 68 -2.86 -7.43 -16.68
N PRO A 69 -3.68 -6.78 -15.83
CA PRO A 69 -4.37 -5.54 -16.19
C PRO A 69 -3.40 -4.38 -16.43
N PHE A 70 -2.17 -4.52 -15.99
CA PHE A 70 -1.12 -3.52 -16.16
C PHE A 70 -0.38 -3.64 -17.51
N GLY A 71 -0.53 -4.75 -18.23
CA GLY A 71 0.24 -5.04 -19.44
C GLY A 71 1.72 -5.34 -19.17
N VAL A 72 2.03 -5.68 -17.93
CA VAL A 72 3.35 -6.14 -17.47
C VAL A 72 3.16 -7.25 -16.43
N SER A 73 4.18 -8.11 -16.29
CA SER A 73 4.19 -9.15 -15.24
C SER A 73 4.81 -8.63 -13.96
N LEU A 74 4.29 -9.10 -12.83
CA LEU A 74 4.89 -8.94 -11.50
C LEU A 74 5.49 -10.27 -11.04
N THR A 75 6.48 -10.21 -10.16
CA THR A 75 7.04 -11.40 -9.51
C THR A 75 6.22 -11.79 -8.27
N PRO A 76 6.34 -13.03 -7.77
CA PRO A 76 5.75 -13.41 -6.48
C PRO A 76 6.17 -12.49 -5.33
N ILE A 77 7.46 -12.10 -5.28
CA ILE A 77 8.01 -11.19 -4.26
C ILE A 77 7.32 -9.83 -4.32
N GLN A 78 7.14 -9.26 -5.51
CA GLN A 78 6.46 -7.98 -5.71
C GLN A 78 4.98 -8.02 -5.28
N CYS A 79 4.27 -9.10 -5.63
CA CYS A 79 2.87 -9.29 -5.22
C CYS A 79 2.73 -9.44 -3.70
N ILE A 80 3.62 -10.20 -3.06
CA ILE A 80 3.66 -10.36 -1.60
C ILE A 80 3.94 -9.01 -0.94
N HIS A 81 4.92 -8.27 -1.44
CA HIS A 81 5.28 -6.98 -0.89
C HIS A 81 4.14 -5.96 -1.01
N TYR A 82 3.46 -5.91 -2.17
CA TYR A 82 2.26 -5.08 -2.31
C TYR A 82 1.25 -5.38 -1.21
N ALA A 83 0.89 -6.65 -1.03
CA ALA A 83 -0.12 -7.04 -0.06
C ALA A 83 0.27 -6.67 1.38
N LEU A 84 1.50 -6.99 1.79
CA LEU A 84 1.99 -6.75 3.15
C LEU A 84 2.18 -5.25 3.48
N THR A 85 2.20 -4.36 2.49
CA THR A 85 2.26 -2.92 2.71
C THR A 85 0.88 -2.28 2.93
N ARG A 86 -0.23 -3.00 2.71
CA ARG A 86 -1.59 -2.45 2.92
C ARG A 86 -1.89 -2.24 4.42
N PRO A 87 -2.79 -1.28 4.75
CA PRO A 87 -3.21 -1.08 6.14
C PRO A 87 -3.83 -2.35 6.74
N ALA A 88 -3.64 -2.56 8.04
CA ALA A 88 -4.15 -3.67 8.82
C ALA A 88 -3.73 -5.08 8.36
N VAL A 89 -2.92 -5.22 7.31
CA VAL A 89 -2.47 -6.53 6.82
C VAL A 89 -1.38 -7.09 7.72
N CYS A 90 -1.62 -8.31 8.24
CA CYS A 90 -0.72 -9.04 9.13
C CYS A 90 -0.04 -10.24 8.45
N SER A 91 -0.67 -10.83 7.43
CA SER A 91 -0.15 -12.03 6.77
C SER A 91 -0.75 -12.20 5.38
N ILE A 92 -0.12 -13.07 4.58
CA ILE A 92 -0.60 -13.45 3.25
C ILE A 92 -0.61 -14.97 3.11
N MET A 93 -1.71 -15.52 2.59
CA MET A 93 -1.86 -16.92 2.22
C MET A 93 -1.83 -17.02 0.70
N CYS A 94 -0.77 -17.63 0.18
CA CYS A 94 -0.63 -17.89 -1.24
C CYS A 94 -0.94 -19.35 -1.53
N GLY A 95 -1.56 -19.63 -2.70
CA GLY A 95 -1.74 -20.98 -3.19
C GLY A 95 -0.46 -21.46 -3.86
N TYR A 96 0.03 -22.62 -3.44
CA TYR A 96 1.22 -23.25 -3.99
C TYR A 96 0.92 -24.72 -4.31
N ASP A 97 1.37 -25.17 -5.48
CA ASP A 97 1.24 -26.55 -5.95
C ASP A 97 2.59 -27.29 -5.92
N THR A 98 3.69 -26.55 -5.90
CA THR A 98 5.05 -27.11 -5.95
C THR A 98 5.97 -26.51 -4.87
N LYS A 99 7.02 -27.27 -4.54
CA LYS A 99 8.04 -26.85 -3.60
C LYS A 99 8.76 -25.57 -4.07
N GLU A 100 9.03 -25.45 -5.35
CA GLU A 100 9.70 -24.30 -5.96
C GLU A 100 8.89 -23.02 -5.80
N GLN A 101 7.56 -23.10 -5.87
CA GLN A 101 6.67 -21.95 -5.61
C GLN A 101 6.73 -21.53 -4.14
N VAL A 102 6.81 -22.47 -3.21
CA VAL A 102 7.00 -22.18 -1.78
C VAL A 102 8.36 -21.51 -1.55
N GLU A 103 9.42 -22.05 -2.13
CA GLU A 103 10.77 -21.48 -2.03
C GLU A 103 10.84 -20.06 -2.58
N ALA A 104 10.19 -19.82 -3.74
CA ALA A 104 10.10 -18.48 -4.34
C ALA A 104 9.35 -17.48 -3.45
N ALA A 105 8.35 -17.91 -2.69
CA ALA A 105 7.64 -17.03 -1.77
C ALA A 105 8.44 -16.77 -0.48
N VAL A 106 9.08 -17.81 0.07
CA VAL A 106 9.95 -17.67 1.27
C VAL A 106 11.16 -16.78 0.99
N ALA A 107 11.64 -16.73 -0.26
CA ALA A 107 12.70 -15.82 -0.68
C ALA A 107 12.38 -14.34 -0.41
N TYR A 108 11.10 -13.99 -0.21
CA TYR A 108 10.68 -12.65 0.21
C TYR A 108 11.39 -12.16 1.48
N GLU A 109 11.67 -13.03 2.43
CA GLU A 109 12.34 -12.71 3.70
C GLU A 109 13.72 -12.06 3.50
N THR A 110 14.44 -12.55 2.50
CA THR A 110 15.81 -12.10 2.20
C THR A 110 15.91 -11.25 0.93
N ALA A 111 14.77 -10.98 0.28
CA ALA A 111 14.72 -10.20 -0.94
C ALA A 111 15.17 -8.74 -0.72
N SER A 112 15.92 -8.23 -1.67
CA SER A 112 16.36 -6.84 -1.70
C SER A 112 15.19 -5.88 -1.95
N GLU A 113 15.38 -4.59 -1.70
CA GLU A 113 14.39 -3.56 -2.00
C GLU A 113 14.12 -3.48 -3.52
N GLU A 114 15.10 -3.79 -4.37
CA GLU A 114 14.95 -3.84 -5.83
C GLU A 114 14.02 -5.00 -6.24
N GLU A 115 14.19 -6.19 -5.66
CA GLU A 115 13.33 -7.35 -5.92
C GLU A 115 11.88 -7.12 -5.45
N LYS A 116 11.68 -6.32 -4.39
CA LYS A 116 10.39 -5.93 -3.86
C LYS A 116 9.70 -4.80 -4.62
N ASP A 117 10.42 -4.13 -5.54
CA ASP A 117 9.92 -2.95 -6.25
C ASP A 117 8.81 -3.29 -7.25
N TYR A 118 7.58 -3.40 -6.76
CA TYR A 118 6.38 -3.46 -7.60
C TYR A 118 6.00 -2.07 -8.13
N ALA A 119 6.37 -1.02 -7.41
CA ALA A 119 5.88 0.33 -7.66
C ALA A 119 6.43 0.91 -8.96
N SER A 120 7.73 0.76 -9.21
CA SER A 120 8.33 1.19 -10.48
C SER A 120 7.78 0.39 -11.67
N VAL A 121 7.50 -0.91 -11.48
CA VAL A 121 6.92 -1.76 -12.52
C VAL A 121 5.51 -1.26 -12.89
N ILE A 122 4.63 -1.04 -11.91
CA ILE A 122 3.26 -0.57 -12.14
C ILE A 122 3.25 0.89 -12.64
N ALA A 123 4.11 1.76 -12.09
CA ALA A 123 4.14 3.17 -12.49
C ALA A 123 4.56 3.38 -13.94
N ASN A 124 5.37 2.46 -14.49
CA ASN A 124 5.81 2.47 -15.88
C ASN A 124 4.94 1.59 -16.80
N ALA A 125 3.91 0.95 -16.26
CA ALA A 125 3.02 0.09 -17.03
C ALA A 125 2.25 0.88 -18.09
N PRO A 126 1.97 0.28 -19.27
CA PRO A 126 1.22 0.94 -20.36
C PRO A 126 -0.25 1.19 -19.99
N PHE A 127 -0.80 0.38 -19.09
CA PHE A 127 -2.19 0.45 -18.66
C PHE A 127 -2.26 0.74 -17.16
N HIS A 128 -3.28 1.42 -16.72
CA HIS A 128 -3.60 1.78 -15.34
C HIS A 128 -2.46 2.42 -14.54
N SER A 129 -2.80 3.31 -13.68
CA SER A 129 -1.81 4.07 -12.96
C SER A 129 -2.34 4.45 -11.59
N TYR A 130 -1.49 4.26 -10.58
CA TYR A 130 -1.64 4.86 -9.27
C TYR A 130 -1.07 6.29 -9.22
N ARG A 131 -1.05 7.01 -10.35
CA ARG A 131 -0.44 8.35 -10.42
C ARG A 131 -1.10 9.31 -9.42
N GLY A 132 -0.30 9.88 -8.54
CA GLY A 132 -0.75 10.73 -7.45
C GLY A 132 -1.17 10.00 -6.18
N GLU A 133 -1.29 8.65 -6.23
CA GLU A 133 -1.70 7.82 -5.11
C GLU A 133 -0.50 7.18 -4.41
N CYS A 134 -0.51 7.17 -3.09
CA CYS A 134 0.53 6.50 -2.32
C CYS A 134 0.25 5.01 -2.19
N THR A 135 1.16 4.18 -2.66
CA THR A 135 1.08 2.72 -2.54
C THR A 135 1.92 2.17 -1.37
N TYR A 136 2.48 3.05 -0.54
CA TYR A 136 3.32 2.74 0.63
C TYR A 136 4.58 1.92 0.31
N CYS A 137 5.05 2.02 -0.93
CA CYS A 137 6.16 1.23 -1.49
C CYS A 137 7.55 1.53 -0.91
N GLY A 138 7.72 2.64 -0.19
CA GLY A 138 8.97 2.99 0.47
C GLY A 138 10.02 3.73 -0.38
N HIS A 139 9.81 3.98 -1.68
CA HIS A 139 10.78 4.69 -2.55
C HIS A 139 11.13 6.10 -2.07
N CYS A 140 10.31 6.70 -1.22
CA CYS A 140 10.60 7.98 -0.57
C CYS A 140 11.82 7.93 0.39
N LYS A 141 12.30 6.75 0.76
CA LYS A 141 13.52 6.57 1.57
C LYS A 141 14.79 6.79 0.72
N PRO A 142 15.92 7.22 1.34
CA PRO A 142 16.04 7.68 2.72
C PRO A 142 15.49 9.09 2.91
N CYS A 143 14.87 9.36 4.05
CA CYS A 143 14.45 10.71 4.42
C CYS A 143 15.57 11.41 5.22
N VAL A 144 15.90 12.65 4.86
CA VAL A 144 16.93 13.44 5.55
C VAL A 144 16.59 13.66 7.03
N ALA A 145 15.29 13.81 7.34
CA ALA A 145 14.80 13.92 8.72
C ALA A 145 14.53 12.57 9.39
N ASN A 146 14.85 11.46 8.72
CA ASN A 146 14.63 10.08 9.18
C ASN A 146 13.15 9.78 9.50
N LEU A 147 12.23 10.21 8.61
CA LEU A 147 10.80 9.89 8.71
C LEU A 147 10.50 8.56 8.00
N ASP A 148 9.60 7.76 8.59
CA ASP A 148 8.91 6.72 7.84
C ASP A 148 7.74 7.33 7.05
N ILE A 149 8.08 7.89 5.88
CA ILE A 149 7.13 8.60 5.03
C ILE A 149 6.01 7.67 4.54
N ALA A 150 6.31 6.41 4.25
CA ALA A 150 5.32 5.44 3.79
C ALA A 150 4.26 5.18 4.87
N MET A 151 4.69 4.99 6.11
CA MET A 151 3.79 4.80 7.25
C MET A 151 2.99 6.07 7.56
N ILE A 152 3.62 7.26 7.51
CA ILE A 152 2.92 8.53 7.70
C ILE A 152 1.84 8.73 6.63
N ASN A 153 2.12 8.45 5.35
CA ASN A 153 1.12 8.52 4.28
C ASN A 153 -0.03 7.53 4.49
N LYS A 154 0.27 6.32 5.00
CA LYS A 154 -0.76 5.34 5.36
C LYS A 154 -1.74 5.91 6.40
N PHE A 155 -1.22 6.51 7.47
CA PHE A 155 -2.06 7.16 8.48
C PHE A 155 -2.81 8.37 7.94
N TYR A 156 -2.18 9.17 7.06
CA TYR A 156 -2.86 10.27 6.38
C TYR A 156 -4.08 9.76 5.59
N ASP A 157 -3.90 8.74 4.76
CA ASP A 157 -4.99 8.19 3.94
C ASP A 157 -6.11 7.63 4.83
N LEU A 158 -5.79 6.90 5.91
CA LEU A 158 -6.77 6.41 6.87
C LEU A 158 -7.53 7.53 7.58
N ALA A 159 -6.86 8.62 7.92
CA ALA A 159 -7.46 9.75 8.64
C ALA A 159 -8.38 10.60 7.75
N THR A 160 -8.06 10.71 6.44
CA THR A 160 -8.83 11.56 5.51
C THR A 160 -10.12 10.94 5.00
N MET A 161 -10.37 9.67 5.31
CA MET A 161 -11.59 8.96 4.89
C MET A 161 -12.83 9.33 5.73
N GLN A 162 -12.65 10.01 6.86
CA GLN A 162 -13.73 10.42 7.76
C GLN A 162 -13.56 11.89 8.19
N PRO A 163 -14.65 12.55 8.59
CA PRO A 163 -14.58 13.95 9.07
C PRO A 163 -13.69 14.14 10.30
N GLU A 164 -13.59 13.11 11.14
CA GLU A 164 -12.77 13.11 12.37
C GLU A 164 -11.77 11.96 12.33
N VAL A 165 -10.56 12.22 12.83
CA VAL A 165 -9.52 11.17 12.93
C VAL A 165 -9.94 10.16 13.99
N PRO A 166 -10.04 8.86 13.65
CA PRO A 166 -10.38 7.83 14.63
C PRO A 166 -9.33 7.72 15.74
N ALA A 167 -9.78 7.50 16.98
CA ALA A 167 -8.92 7.45 18.16
C ALA A 167 -7.81 6.40 18.03
N THR A 168 -8.11 5.22 17.45
CA THR A 168 -7.12 4.15 17.23
C THR A 168 -6.07 4.58 16.21
N VAL A 169 -6.48 5.20 15.09
CA VAL A 169 -5.55 5.72 14.07
C VAL A 169 -4.68 6.82 14.66
N GLN A 170 -5.25 7.71 15.50
CA GLN A 170 -4.51 8.74 16.24
C GLN A 170 -3.46 8.11 17.15
N SER A 171 -3.85 7.11 17.97
CA SER A 171 -2.94 6.46 18.91
C SER A 171 -1.78 5.73 18.19
N HIS A 172 -2.06 5.03 17.09
CA HIS A 172 -1.03 4.36 16.30
C HIS A 172 -0.07 5.36 15.64
N TYR A 173 -0.59 6.48 15.12
CA TYR A 173 0.26 7.55 14.58
C TYR A 173 1.20 8.15 15.64
N GLU A 174 0.72 8.32 16.87
CA GLU A 174 1.51 8.85 17.99
C GLU A 174 2.63 7.92 18.46
N LEU A 175 2.52 6.60 18.16
CA LEU A 175 3.58 5.62 18.43
C LEU A 175 4.76 5.72 17.48
N LEU A 176 4.64 6.44 16.37
CA LEU A 176 5.75 6.64 15.44
C LEU A 176 6.91 7.34 16.16
N GLU A 177 8.13 6.88 15.92
CA GLU A 177 9.35 7.50 16.46
C GLU A 177 9.43 8.98 16.08
N LYS A 178 9.13 9.29 14.80
CA LYS A 178 9.02 10.64 14.27
C LYS A 178 7.75 10.79 13.46
N THR A 179 7.02 11.85 13.70
CA THR A 179 5.78 12.19 13.00
C THR A 179 6.02 13.20 11.87
N ALA A 180 4.99 13.51 11.10
CA ALA A 180 5.05 14.46 9.99
C ALA A 180 5.60 15.85 10.40
N SER A 181 5.47 16.24 11.66
CA SER A 181 5.98 17.51 12.19
C SER A 181 7.51 17.66 12.11
N ALA A 182 8.25 16.56 11.96
CA ALA A 182 9.70 16.60 11.74
C ALA A 182 10.10 16.78 10.27
N CYS A 183 9.14 16.95 9.35
CA CYS A 183 9.41 17.22 7.95
C CYS A 183 10.03 18.60 7.76
N ILE A 184 11.16 18.67 7.05
CA ILE A 184 11.88 19.91 6.76
C ILE A 184 11.57 20.48 5.37
N ASP A 185 10.54 19.99 4.71
CA ASP A 185 10.04 20.49 3.39
C ASP A 185 11.10 20.49 2.27
N CYS A 186 12.01 19.50 2.26
CA CYS A 186 13.12 19.46 1.31
C CYS A 186 12.79 18.84 -0.05
N HIS A 187 11.60 18.27 -0.24
CA HIS A 187 11.08 17.62 -1.45
C HIS A 187 11.92 16.44 -2.02
N ALA A 188 13.01 16.04 -1.37
CA ALA A 188 13.85 14.93 -1.86
C ALA A 188 13.12 13.59 -2.01
N CYS A 189 12.06 13.37 -1.23
CA CYS A 189 11.20 12.18 -1.33
C CYS A 189 10.33 12.18 -2.59
N GLU A 190 9.89 13.35 -3.05
CA GLU A 190 9.02 13.49 -4.23
C GLU A 190 9.74 13.14 -5.52
N SER A 191 11.04 13.49 -5.63
CA SER A 191 11.86 13.18 -6.80
C SER A 191 12.09 11.66 -6.97
N ARG A 192 11.93 10.88 -5.91
CA ARG A 192 12.06 9.41 -5.92
C ARG A 192 10.73 8.69 -6.04
N CYS A 193 9.59 9.42 -5.91
CA CYS A 193 8.28 8.78 -5.93
C CYS A 193 7.87 8.37 -7.35
N PRO A 194 7.71 7.06 -7.64
CA PRO A 194 7.32 6.58 -8.97
C PRO A 194 5.96 7.11 -9.42
N PHE A 195 5.08 7.38 -8.45
CA PHE A 195 3.69 7.82 -8.70
C PHE A 195 3.50 9.32 -8.64
N GLY A 196 4.54 10.11 -8.38
CA GLY A 196 4.47 11.58 -8.36
C GLY A 196 3.59 12.14 -7.24
N VAL A 197 3.54 11.46 -6.09
CA VAL A 197 2.79 11.93 -4.90
C VAL A 197 3.40 13.22 -4.37
N LYS A 198 2.55 14.20 -4.03
CA LYS A 198 2.93 15.46 -3.40
C LYS A 198 3.18 15.27 -1.90
N ILE A 199 4.30 14.62 -1.58
CA ILE A 199 4.60 14.13 -0.23
C ILE A 199 4.76 15.28 0.77
N ALA A 200 5.47 16.35 0.41
CA ALA A 200 5.68 17.49 1.29
C ALA A 200 4.36 18.19 1.67
N GLU A 201 3.43 18.32 0.71
CA GLU A 201 2.09 18.84 0.97
C GLU A 201 1.31 17.88 1.90
N ARG A 202 1.38 16.57 1.69
CA ARG A 202 0.75 15.56 2.56
C ARG A 202 1.32 15.64 3.98
N MET A 203 2.62 15.84 4.17
CA MET A 203 3.22 16.00 5.50
C MET A 203 2.61 17.20 6.25
N LYS A 204 2.43 18.35 5.56
CA LYS A 204 1.77 19.53 6.16
C LYS A 204 0.34 19.25 6.56
N LYS A 205 -0.44 18.65 5.67
CA LYS A 205 -1.83 18.24 5.96
C LYS A 205 -1.91 17.20 7.09
N THR A 206 -0.95 16.30 7.18
CA THR A 206 -0.88 15.31 8.26
C THR A 206 -0.67 15.99 9.63
N VAL A 207 0.18 17.03 9.69
CA VAL A 207 0.35 17.83 10.90
C VAL A 207 -0.94 18.56 11.29
N GLU A 208 -1.71 19.06 10.32
CA GLU A 208 -3.00 19.69 10.58
C GLU A 208 -4.02 18.69 11.14
N LEU A 209 -4.06 17.45 10.61
CA LEU A 209 -4.99 16.40 11.04
C LEU A 209 -4.67 15.83 12.42
N PHE A 210 -3.41 15.45 12.66
CA PHE A 210 -3.00 14.75 13.87
C PHE A 210 -2.39 15.67 14.95
N GLY A 211 -2.10 16.90 14.60
CA GLY A 211 -1.34 17.84 15.44
C GLY A 211 0.17 17.53 15.45
N ALA A 212 0.93 18.44 16.05
CA ALA A 212 2.34 18.20 16.34
C ALA A 212 2.48 17.21 17.49
N LYS A 213 3.39 16.23 17.37
CA LYS A 213 3.69 15.31 18.48
C LYS A 213 4.06 16.13 19.72
N ARG A 214 3.31 16.03 20.79
CA ARG A 214 3.73 16.60 22.07
C ARG A 214 5.03 15.90 22.47
N ALA A 215 6.07 16.67 22.80
CA ALA A 215 7.29 16.10 23.35
C ALA A 215 6.90 15.15 24.51
N ALA A 216 7.34 13.89 24.42
CA ALA A 216 7.12 12.96 25.50
C ALA A 216 7.70 13.59 26.77
N ASN A 217 6.87 13.81 27.79
CA ASN A 217 7.38 14.17 29.10
C ASN A 217 8.33 13.04 29.52
N PRO A 218 9.58 13.32 29.86
CA PRO A 218 10.44 12.33 30.48
C PRO A 218 9.79 11.89 31.79
N VAL A 219 9.44 10.60 31.88
CA VAL A 219 9.05 9.94 33.13
C VAL A 219 10.31 9.70 33.92
#